data_92f3571f3466f56931a1f7956fa387eb
#
_entry.id   92f3571f3466f56931a1f7956fa387eb
#
_cell.length_a   1.000
_cell.length_b   1.000
_cell.length_c   1.000
_cell.angle_alpha   90.00
_cell.angle_beta   90.00
_cell.angle_gamma   90.00
#
_symmetry.space_group_name_H-M   'P 1'
#
loop_
_entity.id
_entity.type
_entity.pdbx_description
1 polymer ?
#
loop_
_entity_poly.entity_id
_entity_poly.type
_entity_poly.pdbx_seq_one_letter_code
_entity_poly.pdbx_strand_id
1 'polypeptide(L)'
;MMDLVAYTPRRPKSGETLRGDSFSIALGGKGFNQAIAAGRAGAQSSMLGNLGTDGFGDDFMKAFVAEGVNSSDIERSAELGTGVGHISVQTTDGDNSIIIIPQSNDLGDAQYISRHSKTIIESDILLLQLELPTSGNLAAAKLAKENAVTVVLTPAPVAALVGWEGLVDVVVPNEGEAAELTGIEGDVTKQAEALTKLLGCKNV
;
A
#
# COMPACT_ATOMS: atom_id res chain seq x y z
N MET A 1 -6.62 -0.23 3.99
CA MET A 1 -7.50 0.93 4.29
C MET A 1 -8.88 0.65 3.75
N MET A 2 -9.92 1.12 4.44
CA MET A 2 -11.31 1.02 3.95
C MET A 2 -11.58 2.18 2.98
N ASP A 3 -12.03 1.87 1.78
CA ASP A 3 -12.36 2.87 0.76
C ASP A 3 -13.84 3.28 0.89
N LEU A 4 -14.06 4.55 1.25
CA LEU A 4 -15.38 5.17 1.35
C LEU A 4 -15.58 6.05 0.12
N VAL A 5 -16.35 5.57 -0.85
CA VAL A 5 -16.47 6.18 -2.17
C VAL A 5 -17.80 6.89 -2.32
N ALA A 6 -17.78 8.21 -2.45
CA ALA A 6 -18.94 9.02 -2.80
C ALA A 6 -18.91 9.36 -4.30
N TYR A 7 -19.96 9.02 -5.01
CA TYR A 7 -20.16 9.38 -6.41
C TYR A 7 -20.99 10.66 -6.49
N THR A 8 -20.48 11.66 -7.18
CA THR A 8 -21.08 13.00 -7.27
C THR A 8 -21.01 13.54 -8.68
N PRO A 9 -21.95 14.41 -9.11
CA PRO A 9 -21.90 15.01 -10.45
C PRO A 9 -20.68 15.93 -10.65
N ARG A 10 -20.13 16.47 -9.58
CA ARG A 10 -18.92 17.32 -9.51
C ARG A 10 -18.38 17.40 -8.09
N ARG A 11 -17.21 17.97 -7.91
CA ARG A 11 -16.70 18.29 -6.58
C ARG A 11 -17.47 19.44 -5.93
N PRO A 12 -17.76 19.39 -4.62
CA PRO A 12 -18.36 20.51 -3.89
C PRO A 12 -17.37 21.68 -3.83
N LYS A 13 -17.90 22.90 -3.86
CA LYS A 13 -17.13 24.12 -3.59
C LYS A 13 -16.95 24.27 -2.07
N SER A 14 -16.03 25.16 -1.68
CA SER A 14 -15.86 25.51 -0.25
C SER A 14 -17.19 26.00 0.36
N GLY A 15 -17.59 25.40 1.49
CA GLY A 15 -18.83 25.72 2.20
C GLY A 15 -20.12 25.19 1.56
N GLU A 16 -20.03 24.46 0.46
CA GLU A 16 -21.21 23.91 -0.24
C GLU A 16 -21.61 22.55 0.32
N THR A 17 -22.91 22.32 0.46
CA THR A 17 -23.49 20.99 0.61
C THR A 17 -23.98 20.52 -0.74
N LEU A 18 -23.36 19.46 -1.30
CA LEU A 18 -23.73 18.87 -2.56
C LEU A 18 -24.42 17.52 -2.34
N ARG A 19 -25.53 17.29 -3.05
CA ARG A 19 -26.16 15.97 -3.06
C ARG A 19 -25.39 15.04 -4.00
N GLY A 20 -24.91 13.91 -3.47
CA GLY A 20 -24.28 12.85 -4.25
C GLY A 20 -25.30 11.93 -4.94
N ASP A 21 -24.80 11.13 -5.87
CA ASP A 21 -25.59 10.18 -6.67
C ASP A 21 -25.65 8.81 -5.99
N SER A 22 -24.52 8.32 -5.45
CA SER A 22 -24.43 7.04 -4.75
C SER A 22 -23.23 7.01 -3.81
N PHE A 23 -23.17 5.95 -3.01
CA PHE A 23 -22.08 5.69 -2.06
C PHE A 23 -21.74 4.20 -2.03
N SER A 24 -20.46 3.87 -1.94
CA SER A 24 -20.00 2.49 -1.73
C SER A 24 -18.89 2.42 -0.69
N ILE A 25 -18.78 1.27 -0.06
CA ILE A 25 -17.69 0.92 0.86
C ILE A 25 -17.00 -0.32 0.29
N ALA A 26 -15.68 -0.29 0.22
CA ALA A 26 -14.89 -1.40 -0.28
C ALA A 26 -13.63 -1.61 0.56
N LEU A 27 -13.22 -2.87 0.69
CA LEU A 27 -11.90 -3.20 1.22
C LEU A 27 -10.86 -2.77 0.20
N GLY A 28 -9.96 -1.90 0.61
CA GLY A 28 -8.92 -1.32 -0.23
C GLY A 28 -7.56 -1.33 0.46
N GLY A 29 -6.67 -0.47 -0.03
CA GLY A 29 -5.28 -0.43 0.39
C GLY A 29 -4.40 -1.36 -0.46
N LYS A 30 -3.26 -0.81 -0.91
CA LYS A 30 -2.37 -1.49 -1.87
C LYS A 30 -1.85 -2.83 -1.32
N GLY A 31 -1.44 -2.87 -0.05
CA GLY A 31 -0.96 -4.10 0.59
C GLY A 31 -2.02 -5.19 0.68
N PHE A 32 -3.26 -4.85 1.07
CA PHE A 32 -4.38 -5.79 1.08
C PHE A 32 -4.64 -6.35 -0.32
N ASN A 33 -4.74 -5.49 -1.32
CA ASN A 33 -4.99 -5.90 -2.70
C ASN A 33 -3.90 -6.84 -3.23
N GLN A 34 -2.63 -6.58 -2.93
CA GLN A 34 -1.52 -7.45 -3.31
C GLN A 34 -1.56 -8.79 -2.59
N ALA A 35 -1.84 -8.81 -1.29
CA ALA A 35 -1.93 -10.05 -0.50
C ALA A 35 -3.04 -10.97 -1.04
N ILE A 36 -4.22 -10.40 -1.32
CA ILE A 36 -5.36 -11.15 -1.91
C ILE A 36 -5.02 -11.64 -3.32
N ALA A 37 -4.43 -10.79 -4.16
CA ALA A 37 -4.06 -11.17 -5.53
C ALA A 37 -3.01 -12.30 -5.54
N ALA A 38 -2.00 -12.24 -4.68
CA ALA A 38 -1.00 -13.29 -4.53
C ALA A 38 -1.64 -14.61 -4.07
N GLY A 39 -2.51 -14.58 -3.06
CA GLY A 39 -3.25 -15.74 -2.59
C GLY A 39 -4.11 -16.37 -3.69
N ARG A 40 -4.86 -15.57 -4.44
CA ARG A 40 -5.67 -16.04 -5.58
C ARG A 40 -4.84 -16.58 -6.74
N ALA A 41 -3.59 -16.12 -6.89
CA ALA A 41 -2.63 -16.64 -7.85
C ALA A 41 -1.95 -17.95 -7.38
N GLY A 42 -2.28 -18.46 -6.19
CA GLY A 42 -1.79 -19.72 -5.65
C GLY A 42 -0.58 -19.61 -4.72
N ALA A 43 -0.16 -18.40 -4.35
CA ALA A 43 0.90 -18.22 -3.36
C ALA A 43 0.37 -18.44 -1.93
N GLN A 44 1.27 -18.89 -1.03
CA GLN A 44 1.02 -18.82 0.41
C GLN A 44 1.26 -17.36 0.84
N SER A 45 0.17 -16.61 0.96
CA SER A 45 0.23 -15.17 1.26
C SER A 45 0.06 -14.91 2.74
N SER A 46 0.93 -14.06 3.30
CA SER A 46 0.84 -13.53 4.66
C SER A 46 0.76 -12.01 4.62
N MET A 47 -0.09 -11.43 5.47
CA MET A 47 -0.23 -9.98 5.57
C MET A 47 0.31 -9.48 6.91
N LEU A 48 1.23 -8.50 6.84
CA LEU A 48 1.68 -7.72 7.97
C LEU A 48 1.02 -6.34 7.91
N GLY A 49 0.54 -5.84 9.05
CA GLY A 49 -0.07 -4.51 9.10
C GLY A 49 -0.88 -4.28 10.38
N ASN A 50 -1.58 -3.16 10.42
CA ASN A 50 -2.34 -2.74 11.58
C ASN A 50 -3.78 -2.39 11.19
N LEU A 51 -4.71 -2.77 12.04
CA LEU A 51 -6.14 -2.46 11.93
C LEU A 51 -6.66 -1.90 13.25
N GLY A 52 -7.73 -1.14 13.21
CA GLY A 52 -8.49 -0.79 14.42
C GLY A 52 -9.31 -1.96 14.94
N THR A 53 -9.77 -1.88 16.20
CA THR A 53 -10.76 -2.81 16.77
C THR A 53 -12.19 -2.40 16.40
N ASP A 54 -12.37 -1.71 15.29
CA ASP A 54 -13.64 -1.23 14.73
C ASP A 54 -14.23 -2.22 13.71
N GLY A 55 -15.44 -1.94 13.23
CA GLY A 55 -16.14 -2.78 12.25
C GLY A 55 -15.40 -2.91 10.93
N PHE A 56 -14.65 -1.88 10.49
CA PHE A 56 -13.83 -1.97 9.29
C PHE A 56 -12.69 -2.98 9.47
N GLY A 57 -12.01 -2.95 10.61
CA GLY A 57 -10.99 -3.93 10.94
C GLY A 57 -11.54 -5.36 11.00
N ASP A 58 -12.76 -5.54 11.52
CA ASP A 58 -13.42 -6.86 11.55
C ASP A 58 -13.73 -7.36 10.14
N ASP A 59 -14.11 -6.48 9.23
CA ASP A 59 -14.39 -6.84 7.84
C ASP A 59 -13.11 -7.25 7.08
N PHE A 60 -11.97 -6.59 7.35
CA PHE A 60 -10.67 -7.04 6.84
C PHE A 60 -10.30 -8.42 7.37
N MET A 61 -10.44 -8.67 8.66
CA MET A 61 -10.11 -9.99 9.26
C MET A 61 -10.97 -11.10 8.65
N LYS A 62 -12.27 -10.87 8.42
CA LYS A 62 -13.15 -11.83 7.71
C LYS A 62 -12.67 -12.08 6.28
N ALA A 63 -12.26 -11.01 5.57
CA ALA A 63 -11.78 -11.14 4.20
C ALA A 63 -10.47 -11.94 4.12
N PHE A 64 -9.51 -11.72 5.00
CA PHE A 64 -8.28 -12.53 5.05
C PHE A 64 -8.60 -14.02 5.23
N VAL A 65 -9.51 -14.36 6.14
CA VAL A 65 -9.94 -15.76 6.35
C VAL A 65 -10.60 -16.33 5.09
N ALA A 66 -11.51 -15.58 4.47
CA ALA A 66 -12.23 -16.02 3.27
C ALA A 66 -11.32 -16.26 2.06
N GLU A 67 -10.25 -15.47 1.94
CA GLU A 67 -9.28 -15.51 0.83
C GLU A 67 -8.05 -16.39 1.15
N GLY A 68 -8.00 -17.00 2.34
CA GLY A 68 -6.90 -17.88 2.74
C GLY A 68 -5.57 -17.17 2.97
N VAL A 69 -5.59 -15.87 3.27
CA VAL A 69 -4.40 -15.08 3.59
C VAL A 69 -4.09 -15.20 5.09
N ASN A 70 -2.85 -15.56 5.42
CA ASN A 70 -2.42 -15.59 6.81
C ASN A 70 -2.37 -14.16 7.37
N SER A 71 -3.14 -13.90 8.42
CA SER A 71 -3.26 -12.61 9.09
C SER A 71 -2.84 -12.65 10.57
N SER A 72 -2.04 -13.64 10.97
CA SER A 72 -1.59 -13.81 12.36
C SER A 72 -0.77 -12.64 12.88
N ASP A 73 -0.12 -11.91 11.99
CA ASP A 73 0.75 -10.77 12.31
C ASP A 73 0.05 -9.41 12.15
N ILE A 74 -1.27 -9.42 11.93
CA ILE A 74 -2.07 -8.19 11.98
C ILE A 74 -2.29 -7.80 13.45
N GLU A 75 -1.77 -6.63 13.85
CA GLU A 75 -2.07 -6.06 15.16
C GLU A 75 -3.36 -5.23 15.13
N ARG A 76 -4.13 -5.28 16.23
CA ARG A 76 -5.40 -4.54 16.37
C ARG A 76 -5.25 -3.45 17.42
N SER A 77 -5.41 -2.18 17.00
CA SER A 77 -5.37 -1.03 17.90
C SER A 77 -6.75 -0.72 18.48
N ALA A 78 -6.82 -0.51 19.78
CA ALA A 78 -8.01 0.00 20.45
C ALA A 78 -8.07 1.55 20.48
N GLU A 79 -6.94 2.21 20.22
CA GLU A 79 -6.81 3.66 20.28
C GLU A 79 -6.99 4.33 18.91
N LEU A 80 -6.51 3.66 17.85
CA LEU A 80 -6.59 4.15 16.48
C LEU A 80 -7.51 3.24 15.66
N GLY A 81 -8.40 3.86 14.89
CA GLY A 81 -9.28 3.13 13.98
C GLY A 81 -8.54 2.52 12.80
N THR A 82 -9.24 1.73 12.01
CA THR A 82 -8.74 1.23 10.72
C THR A 82 -8.56 2.37 9.74
N GLY A 83 -7.44 2.39 9.00
CA GLY A 83 -7.16 3.41 7.99
C GLY A 83 -8.28 3.52 6.94
N VAL A 84 -8.56 4.75 6.50
CA VAL A 84 -9.66 5.07 5.58
C VAL A 84 -9.15 5.87 4.39
N GLY A 85 -9.61 5.51 3.19
CA GLY A 85 -9.57 6.35 2.00
C GLY A 85 -10.95 7.00 1.79
N HIS A 86 -11.04 8.32 1.91
CA HIS A 86 -12.26 9.06 1.56
C HIS A 86 -12.14 9.52 0.12
N ILE A 87 -12.95 8.93 -0.75
CA ILE A 87 -12.83 9.08 -2.21
C ILE A 87 -14.08 9.77 -2.75
N SER A 88 -13.90 10.84 -3.50
CA SER A 88 -14.95 11.49 -4.28
C SER A 88 -14.69 11.23 -5.75
N VAL A 89 -15.64 10.59 -6.45
CA VAL A 89 -15.57 10.31 -7.88
C VAL A 89 -16.61 11.15 -8.60
N GLN A 90 -16.19 11.90 -9.60
CA GLN A 90 -17.10 12.64 -10.46
C GLN A 90 -17.73 11.69 -11.48
N THR A 91 -19.07 11.63 -11.54
CA THR A 91 -19.80 10.74 -12.45
C THR A 91 -19.78 11.21 -13.91
N THR A 92 -19.37 12.46 -14.14
CA THR A 92 -19.33 13.08 -15.48
C THR A 92 -18.12 12.66 -16.32
N ASP A 93 -16.96 12.47 -15.68
CA ASP A 93 -15.68 12.23 -16.37
C ASP A 93 -14.83 11.15 -15.69
N GLY A 94 -15.26 10.64 -14.51
CA GLY A 94 -14.51 9.65 -13.74
C GLY A 94 -13.34 10.22 -12.94
N ASP A 95 -13.12 11.54 -12.96
CA ASP A 95 -12.07 12.15 -12.17
C ASP A 95 -12.32 11.99 -10.66
N ASN A 96 -11.26 11.80 -9.88
CA ASN A 96 -11.38 11.52 -8.47
C ASN A 96 -10.50 12.42 -7.60
N SER A 97 -10.88 12.50 -6.32
CA SER A 97 -10.06 13.10 -5.26
C SER A 97 -10.05 12.15 -4.08
N ILE A 98 -8.89 11.92 -3.51
CA ILE A 98 -8.70 10.96 -2.42
C ILE A 98 -8.07 11.68 -1.24
N ILE A 99 -8.68 11.50 -0.07
CA ILE A 99 -8.11 11.89 1.23
C ILE A 99 -7.78 10.60 1.96
N ILE A 100 -6.50 10.39 2.26
CA ILE A 100 -6.03 9.24 3.01
C ILE A 100 -5.93 9.63 4.49
N ILE A 101 -6.50 8.78 5.35
CA ILE A 101 -6.43 8.90 6.80
C ILE A 101 -5.82 7.59 7.32
N PRO A 102 -4.50 7.54 7.56
CA PRO A 102 -3.77 6.29 7.86
C PRO A 102 -4.21 5.61 9.15
N GLN A 103 -4.49 6.36 10.21
CA GLN A 103 -4.87 5.84 11.52
C GLN A 103 -3.92 4.72 12.00
N SER A 104 -4.43 3.50 12.24
CA SER A 104 -3.62 2.36 12.72
C SER A 104 -2.49 1.97 11.76
N ASN A 105 -2.54 2.34 10.48
CA ASN A 105 -1.42 2.08 9.56
C ASN A 105 -0.13 2.80 10.00
N ASP A 106 -0.23 3.94 10.70
CA ASP A 106 0.93 4.66 11.24
C ASP A 106 1.68 3.90 12.34
N LEU A 107 1.10 2.81 12.87
CA LEU A 107 1.75 1.91 13.81
C LEU A 107 2.69 0.89 13.14
N GLY A 108 2.67 0.81 11.81
CA GLY A 108 3.52 -0.08 11.01
C GLY A 108 4.97 0.40 10.90
N ASP A 109 5.61 0.71 12.01
CA ASP A 109 6.96 1.24 12.11
C ASP A 109 8.04 0.14 12.21
N ALA A 110 9.30 0.54 12.40
CA ALA A 110 10.43 -0.39 12.54
C ALA A 110 10.30 -1.31 13.76
N GLN A 111 9.64 -0.88 14.84
CA GLN A 111 9.44 -1.71 16.02
C GLN A 111 8.40 -2.80 15.75
N TYR A 112 7.33 -2.46 15.03
CA TYR A 112 6.35 -3.43 14.54
C TYR A 112 7.04 -4.50 13.68
N ILE A 113 7.86 -4.12 12.72
CA ILE A 113 8.60 -5.07 11.87
C ILE A 113 9.54 -5.97 12.70
N SER A 114 10.21 -5.43 13.71
CA SER A 114 11.06 -6.22 14.59
C SER A 114 10.28 -7.31 15.33
N ARG A 115 9.06 -7.03 15.79
CA ARG A 115 8.19 -8.01 16.46
C ARG A 115 7.73 -9.14 15.53
N HIS A 116 7.54 -8.84 14.26
CA HIS A 116 7.03 -9.77 13.24
C HIS A 116 8.08 -10.20 12.21
N SER A 117 9.36 -10.09 12.58
CA SER A 117 10.52 -10.37 11.72
C SER A 117 10.51 -11.79 11.13
N LYS A 118 10.00 -12.76 11.87
CA LYS A 118 9.98 -14.17 11.48
C LYS A 118 9.23 -14.37 10.16
N THR A 119 8.07 -13.79 9.99
CA THR A 119 7.27 -13.94 8.76
C THR A 119 8.02 -13.40 7.54
N ILE A 120 8.77 -12.30 7.67
CA ILE A 120 9.60 -11.79 6.59
C ILE A 120 10.75 -12.75 6.28
N ILE A 121 11.47 -13.22 7.30
CA ILE A 121 12.65 -14.11 7.15
C ILE A 121 12.27 -15.44 6.50
N GLU A 122 11.09 -15.97 6.81
CA GLU A 122 10.61 -17.27 6.30
C GLU A 122 9.90 -17.15 4.93
N SER A 123 9.82 -15.95 4.35
CA SER A 123 9.20 -15.73 3.05
C SER A 123 10.21 -15.80 1.90
N ASP A 124 9.76 -16.17 0.70
CA ASP A 124 10.56 -16.10 -0.53
C ASP A 124 10.58 -14.67 -1.11
N ILE A 125 9.46 -13.95 -0.95
CA ILE A 125 9.24 -12.62 -1.55
C ILE A 125 8.55 -11.71 -0.52
N LEU A 126 9.03 -10.49 -0.40
CA LEU A 126 8.40 -9.39 0.33
C LEU A 126 7.84 -8.37 -0.65
N LEU A 127 6.53 -8.13 -0.61
CA LEU A 127 5.85 -7.09 -1.39
C LEU A 127 5.67 -5.83 -0.53
N LEU A 128 6.16 -4.70 -1.00
CA LEU A 128 6.11 -3.41 -0.31
C LEU A 128 5.39 -2.35 -1.14
N GLN A 129 4.75 -1.43 -0.45
CA GLN A 129 4.14 -0.21 -0.97
C GLN A 129 4.46 0.94 -0.02
N LEU A 130 4.06 2.17 -0.36
CA LEU A 130 4.40 3.35 0.45
C LEU A 130 3.19 3.90 1.24
N GLU A 131 2.30 3.02 1.69
CA GLU A 131 1.14 3.37 2.54
C GLU A 131 1.38 3.19 4.04
N LEU A 132 2.59 2.79 4.42
CA LEU A 132 3.05 2.65 5.81
C LEU A 132 4.18 3.64 6.10
N PRO A 133 4.54 3.87 7.37
CA PRO A 133 5.70 4.68 7.72
C PRO A 133 6.97 4.20 7.02
N THR A 134 7.75 5.14 6.50
CA THR A 134 9.03 4.84 5.81
C THR A 134 9.97 4.03 6.68
N SER A 135 9.98 4.25 8.00
CA SER A 135 10.80 3.49 8.96
C SER A 135 10.47 2.01 8.96
N GLY A 136 9.19 1.66 8.90
CA GLY A 136 8.73 0.27 8.82
C GLY A 136 9.12 -0.37 7.49
N ASN A 137 8.81 0.29 6.38
CA ASN A 137 9.15 -0.21 5.05
C ASN A 137 10.67 -0.43 4.87
N LEU A 138 11.50 0.52 5.30
CA LEU A 138 12.96 0.38 5.23
C LEU A 138 13.48 -0.73 6.14
N ALA A 139 12.92 -0.88 7.35
CA ALA A 139 13.28 -1.98 8.26
C ALA A 139 12.95 -3.34 7.63
N ALA A 140 11.76 -3.47 7.03
CA ALA A 140 11.32 -4.70 6.36
C ALA A 140 12.22 -5.03 5.15
N ALA A 141 12.52 -4.05 4.31
CA ALA A 141 13.39 -4.23 3.14
C ALA A 141 14.83 -4.65 3.55
N LYS A 142 15.41 -4.01 4.55
CA LYS A 142 16.73 -4.37 5.09
C LYS A 142 16.76 -5.79 5.62
N LEU A 143 15.79 -6.14 6.46
CA LEU A 143 15.65 -7.48 7.01
C LEU A 143 15.50 -8.55 5.92
N ALA A 144 14.70 -8.28 4.89
CA ALA A 144 14.52 -9.16 3.74
C ALA A 144 15.86 -9.38 3.01
N LYS A 145 16.60 -8.31 2.71
CA LYS A 145 17.91 -8.40 2.03
C LYS A 145 18.95 -9.16 2.85
N GLU A 146 18.99 -8.98 4.16
CA GLU A 146 19.90 -9.70 5.08
C GLU A 146 19.62 -11.21 5.10
N ASN A 147 18.40 -11.63 4.75
CA ASN A 147 17.94 -13.02 4.75
C ASN A 147 17.70 -13.61 3.37
N ALA A 148 18.20 -12.97 2.31
CA ALA A 148 18.05 -13.39 0.92
C ALA A 148 16.59 -13.49 0.42
N VAL A 149 15.68 -12.75 1.03
CA VAL A 149 14.28 -12.61 0.59
C VAL A 149 14.21 -11.57 -0.54
N THR A 150 13.53 -11.89 -1.63
CA THR A 150 13.37 -10.98 -2.76
C THR A 150 12.42 -9.83 -2.41
N VAL A 151 12.85 -8.58 -2.65
CA VAL A 151 12.05 -7.38 -2.37
C VAL A 151 11.46 -6.82 -3.65
N VAL A 152 10.13 -6.75 -3.69
CA VAL A 152 9.35 -6.11 -4.76
C VAL A 152 8.68 -4.87 -4.20
N LEU A 153 8.98 -3.70 -4.77
CA LEU A 153 8.41 -2.42 -4.37
C LEU A 153 7.45 -1.87 -5.43
N THR A 154 6.21 -1.63 -5.05
CA THR A 154 5.30 -0.75 -5.79
C THR A 154 5.38 0.64 -5.12
N PRO A 155 6.05 1.64 -5.72
CA PRO A 155 6.37 2.90 -5.05
C PRO A 155 5.18 3.86 -5.05
N ALA A 156 4.08 3.44 -4.47
CA ALA A 156 2.80 4.15 -4.44
C ALA A 156 2.19 4.20 -3.03
N PRO A 157 1.64 5.37 -2.60
CA PRO A 157 1.76 6.68 -3.26
C PRO A 157 3.22 7.11 -3.39
N VAL A 158 3.52 7.97 -4.39
CA VAL A 158 4.90 8.41 -4.61
C VAL A 158 5.45 9.15 -3.38
N ALA A 159 6.64 8.76 -2.97
CA ALA A 159 7.39 9.37 -1.87
C ALA A 159 8.89 9.32 -2.17
N ALA A 160 9.68 10.14 -1.47
CA ALA A 160 11.12 10.14 -1.61
C ALA A 160 11.72 8.77 -1.25
N LEU A 161 12.53 8.20 -2.16
CA LEU A 161 13.16 6.90 -1.99
C LEU A 161 14.58 6.99 -1.38
N VAL A 162 14.76 7.87 -0.41
CA VAL A 162 16.04 8.02 0.29
C VAL A 162 16.29 6.81 1.18
N GLY A 163 17.46 6.17 1.03
CA GLY A 163 17.86 5.01 1.82
C GLY A 163 17.33 3.67 1.29
N TRP A 164 16.77 3.65 0.08
CA TRP A 164 16.30 2.44 -0.58
C TRP A 164 17.33 1.79 -1.51
N GLU A 165 18.47 2.43 -1.70
CA GLU A 165 19.54 1.98 -2.61
C GLU A 165 20.03 0.58 -2.22
N GLY A 166 19.96 -0.36 -3.16
CA GLY A 166 20.35 -1.76 -2.96
C GLY A 166 19.37 -2.62 -2.15
N LEU A 167 18.25 -2.07 -1.70
CA LEU A 167 17.24 -2.82 -0.92
C LEU A 167 16.13 -3.44 -1.78
N VAL A 168 15.97 -3.02 -3.03
CA VAL A 168 14.90 -3.45 -3.93
C VAL A 168 15.48 -4.33 -5.03
N ASP A 169 14.83 -5.45 -5.32
CA ASP A 169 15.19 -6.34 -6.44
C ASP A 169 14.34 -6.04 -7.68
N VAL A 170 13.06 -5.71 -7.47
CA VAL A 170 12.09 -5.38 -8.53
C VAL A 170 11.31 -4.15 -8.10
N VAL A 171 11.21 -3.14 -8.94
CA VAL A 171 10.33 -1.99 -8.73
C VAL A 171 9.21 -1.98 -9.79
N VAL A 172 7.98 -1.71 -9.37
CA VAL A 172 6.79 -1.79 -10.22
C VAL A 172 5.97 -0.50 -10.09
N PRO A 173 6.40 0.60 -10.70
CA PRO A 173 5.63 1.84 -10.80
C PRO A 173 4.65 1.78 -11.98
N ASN A 174 3.61 2.60 -11.95
CA ASN A 174 2.94 3.01 -13.17
C ASN A 174 3.72 4.14 -13.86
N GLU A 175 3.32 4.53 -15.08
CA GLU A 175 4.02 5.56 -15.87
C GLU A 175 4.08 6.93 -15.16
N GLY A 176 3.00 7.33 -14.48
CA GLY A 176 2.94 8.58 -13.72
C GLY A 176 3.86 8.56 -12.50
N GLU A 177 3.85 7.47 -11.74
CA GLU A 177 4.75 7.26 -10.59
C GLU A 177 6.21 7.25 -11.03
N ALA A 178 6.52 6.60 -12.16
CA ALA A 178 7.86 6.58 -12.72
C ALA A 178 8.31 7.98 -13.18
N ALA A 179 7.41 8.75 -13.83
CA ALA A 179 7.69 10.13 -14.22
C ALA A 179 7.96 11.03 -13.01
N GLU A 180 7.14 10.93 -11.96
CA GLU A 180 7.32 11.72 -10.74
C GLU A 180 8.62 11.38 -10.00
N LEU A 181 8.96 10.09 -9.89
CA LEU A 181 10.19 9.64 -9.22
C LEU A 181 11.48 10.01 -9.98
N THR A 182 11.43 10.05 -11.31
CA THR A 182 12.62 10.26 -12.15
C THR A 182 12.72 11.66 -12.71
N GLY A 183 11.62 12.42 -12.75
CA GLY A 183 11.53 13.70 -13.46
C GLY A 183 11.56 13.57 -14.99
N ILE A 184 11.32 12.36 -15.53
CA ILE A 184 11.36 12.07 -16.97
C ILE A 184 9.93 11.82 -17.46
N GLU A 185 9.47 12.61 -18.43
CA GLU A 185 8.15 12.50 -19.01
C GLU A 185 8.18 11.71 -20.34
N GLY A 186 7.18 10.84 -20.54
CA GLY A 186 6.86 10.24 -21.85
C GLY A 186 7.86 9.27 -22.44
N ASP A 187 8.87 8.82 -21.67
CA ASP A 187 9.89 7.87 -22.12
C ASP A 187 10.09 6.77 -21.06
N VAL A 188 9.28 5.73 -21.14
CA VAL A 188 9.28 4.62 -20.18
C VAL A 188 10.63 3.88 -20.10
N THR A 189 11.39 3.85 -21.20
CA THR A 189 12.71 3.21 -21.21
C THR A 189 13.69 4.01 -20.35
N LYS A 190 13.74 5.33 -20.53
CA LYS A 190 14.59 6.21 -19.71
C LYS A 190 14.15 6.25 -18.25
N GLN A 191 12.82 6.21 -17.99
CA GLN A 191 12.30 6.10 -16.63
C GLN A 191 12.80 4.82 -15.96
N ALA A 192 12.73 3.67 -16.64
CA ALA A 192 13.21 2.39 -16.12
C ALA A 192 14.74 2.41 -15.86
N GLU A 193 15.54 2.95 -16.79
CA GLU A 193 16.98 3.11 -16.61
C GLU A 193 17.31 4.01 -15.40
N ALA A 194 16.59 5.12 -15.23
CA ALA A 194 16.77 6.02 -14.12
C ALA A 194 16.40 5.38 -12.77
N LEU A 195 15.29 4.63 -12.70
CA LEU A 195 14.88 3.88 -11.50
C LEU A 195 15.88 2.78 -11.16
N THR A 196 16.37 2.03 -12.17
CA THR A 196 17.43 1.04 -11.99
C THR A 196 18.66 1.67 -11.34
N LYS A 197 19.07 2.85 -11.82
CA LYS A 197 20.21 3.57 -11.26
C LYS A 197 19.93 4.12 -9.85
N LEU A 198 18.72 4.64 -9.62
CA LEU A 198 18.31 5.21 -8.34
C LEU A 198 18.29 4.15 -7.24
N LEU A 199 17.71 2.99 -7.51
CA LEU A 199 17.50 1.93 -6.53
C LEU A 199 18.61 0.87 -6.53
N GLY A 200 19.42 0.80 -7.58
CA GLY A 200 20.39 -0.30 -7.77
C GLY A 200 19.70 -1.64 -8.06
N CYS A 201 18.42 -1.64 -8.44
CA CYS A 201 17.68 -2.84 -8.78
C CYS A 201 17.98 -3.31 -10.21
N LYS A 202 17.65 -4.57 -10.50
CA LYS A 202 17.90 -5.15 -11.83
C LYS A 202 16.65 -5.16 -12.73
N ASN A 203 15.47 -5.02 -12.12
CA ASN A 203 14.19 -5.16 -12.80
C ASN A 203 13.27 -3.96 -12.49
N VAL A 204 12.70 -3.39 -13.53
CA VAL A 204 11.72 -2.33 -13.50
C VAL A 204 10.54 -2.69 -14.39
#